data_9d19c603114cf0c856459d431cde590c
#
_entry.id   9d19c603114cf0c856459d431cde590c
#
_cell.length_a   1.000
_cell.length_b   1.000
_cell.length_c   1.000
_cell.angle_alpha   90.00
_cell.angle_beta   90.00
_cell.angle_gamma   90.00
#
_symmetry.space_group_name_H-M   'P 1'
#
loop_
_entity.id
_entity.type
_entity.pdbx_description
1 polymer ?
#
loop_
_entity_poly.entity_id
_entity_poly.type
_entity_poly.pdbx_seq_one_letter_code
_entity_poly.pdbx_strand_id
1 'polypeptide(L)'
;MNKPIVNKKYLLTQLITHLQQEIDATLNAVNEAHALASHEQSKPENQYDTLALEAAYLAHGQSERIAELQRQVMLLNHFEFLDYSEESRITVGALVCIQELEGDSVAATPQWLWLLPVAGGKALSLNVVAVNGDSFNRDSLNEAEVRTITAKAPLAEKLLGCYLGDEVVLNLGHKKKQFEIIELL
;
A
#
# COMPACT_ATOMS: atom_id res chain seq x y z
N MET A 1 19.61 7.77 20.37
CA MET A 1 19.08 8.29 19.08
C MET A 1 17.58 8.45 19.23
N ASN A 2 17.01 9.64 18.97
CA ASN A 2 15.57 9.82 19.04
C ASN A 2 14.91 9.07 17.88
N LYS A 3 14.13 8.04 18.20
CA LYS A 3 13.32 7.31 17.19
C LYS A 3 12.29 8.25 16.60
N PRO A 4 12.10 8.28 15.27
CA PRO A 4 11.01 9.04 14.67
C PRO A 4 9.67 8.49 15.18
N ILE A 5 8.82 9.36 15.70
CA ILE A 5 7.47 8.94 16.09
C ILE A 5 6.60 8.95 14.84
N VAL A 6 6.44 7.78 14.26
CA VAL A 6 5.52 7.56 13.15
C VAL A 6 4.14 7.23 13.69
N ASN A 7 3.15 8.00 13.27
CA ASN A 7 1.77 7.77 13.67
C ASN A 7 1.10 6.76 12.72
N LYS A 8 1.15 5.46 13.06
CA LYS A 8 0.49 4.39 12.28
C LYS A 8 -1.01 4.63 12.10
N LYS A 9 -1.69 5.25 13.08
CA LYS A 9 -3.12 5.58 12.95
C LYS A 9 -3.37 6.60 11.85
N TYR A 10 -2.47 7.57 11.70
CA TYR A 10 -2.56 8.55 10.61
C TYR A 10 -2.34 7.89 9.24
N LEU A 11 -1.34 7.01 9.12
CA LEU A 11 -1.11 6.23 7.91
C LEU A 11 -2.33 5.34 7.56
N LEU A 12 -2.94 4.72 8.57
CA LEU A 12 -4.16 3.92 8.38
C LEU A 12 -5.31 4.78 7.86
N THR A 13 -5.51 5.97 8.43
CA THR A 13 -6.55 6.89 7.97
C THR A 13 -6.32 7.31 6.52
N GLN A 14 -5.09 7.64 6.12
CA GLN A 14 -4.76 7.94 4.73
C GLN A 14 -5.08 6.75 3.81
N LEU A 15 -4.66 5.55 4.20
CA LEU A 15 -4.89 4.33 3.40
C LEU A 15 -6.38 4.06 3.20
N ILE A 16 -7.18 4.13 4.27
CA ILE A 16 -8.64 3.95 4.20
C ILE A 16 -9.27 5.03 3.31
N THR A 17 -8.82 6.27 3.43
CA THR A 17 -9.29 7.37 2.57
C THR A 17 -8.99 7.10 1.10
N HIS A 18 -7.80 6.63 0.76
CA HIS A 18 -7.45 6.27 -0.62
C HIS A 18 -8.33 5.13 -1.16
N LEU A 19 -8.57 4.09 -0.34
CA LEU A 19 -9.45 2.98 -0.73
C LEU A 19 -10.90 3.46 -0.94
N GLN A 20 -11.40 4.35 -0.08
CA GLN A 20 -12.74 4.92 -0.20
C GLN A 20 -12.87 5.77 -1.47
N GLN A 21 -11.88 6.61 -1.76
CA GLN A 21 -11.84 7.38 -3.01
C GLN A 21 -11.85 6.47 -4.26
N GLU A 22 -11.14 5.34 -4.20
CA GLU A 22 -11.15 4.36 -5.30
C GLU A 22 -12.52 3.68 -5.45
N ILE A 23 -13.22 3.39 -4.35
CA ILE A 23 -14.60 2.88 -4.37
C ILE A 23 -15.52 3.91 -5.02
N ASP A 24 -15.49 5.16 -4.57
CA ASP A 24 -16.34 6.23 -5.05
C ASP A 24 -16.10 6.52 -6.55
N ALA A 25 -14.83 6.54 -6.97
CA ALA A 25 -14.49 6.71 -8.40
C ALA A 25 -15.01 5.55 -9.26
N THR A 26 -14.91 4.31 -8.75
CA THR A 26 -15.42 3.12 -9.47
C THR A 26 -16.95 3.15 -9.56
N LEU A 27 -17.64 3.52 -8.48
CA LEU A 27 -19.10 3.67 -8.47
C LEU A 27 -19.58 4.75 -9.46
N ASN A 28 -18.90 5.89 -9.50
CA ASN A 28 -19.24 6.96 -10.43
C ASN A 28 -19.07 6.50 -11.88
N ALA A 29 -17.97 5.80 -12.21
CA ALA A 29 -17.74 5.28 -13.55
C ALA A 29 -18.82 4.24 -13.97
N VAL A 30 -19.27 3.39 -13.05
CA VAL A 30 -20.37 2.45 -13.30
C VAL A 30 -21.66 3.19 -13.57
N ASN A 31 -22.00 4.19 -12.76
CA ASN A 31 -23.23 4.98 -12.92
C ASN A 31 -23.24 5.76 -14.25
N GLU A 32 -22.12 6.36 -14.65
CA GLU A 32 -21.98 7.04 -15.94
C GLU A 32 -22.16 6.06 -17.12
N ALA A 33 -21.53 4.88 -17.04
CA ALA A 33 -21.70 3.84 -18.06
C ALA A 33 -23.16 3.38 -18.19
N HIS A 34 -23.87 3.20 -17.07
CA HIS A 34 -25.29 2.88 -17.09
C HIS A 34 -26.16 4.00 -17.66
N ALA A 35 -25.85 5.25 -17.34
CA ALA A 35 -26.58 6.40 -17.87
C ALA A 35 -26.43 6.49 -19.40
N LEU A 36 -25.22 6.26 -19.93
CA LEU A 36 -24.95 6.23 -21.37
C LEU A 36 -25.66 5.06 -22.07
N ALA A 37 -25.66 3.88 -21.46
CA ALA A 37 -26.33 2.70 -22.02
C ALA A 37 -27.87 2.83 -22.02
N SER A 38 -28.41 3.62 -21.11
CA SER A 38 -29.87 3.86 -20.99
C SER A 38 -30.40 4.91 -21.96
N HIS A 39 -29.54 5.63 -22.68
CA HIS A 39 -29.96 6.62 -23.66
C HIS A 39 -30.66 5.93 -24.84
N GLU A 40 -31.75 6.50 -25.36
CA GLU A 40 -32.56 5.91 -26.44
C GLU A 40 -31.81 5.62 -27.73
N GLN A 41 -30.65 6.27 -27.93
CA GLN A 41 -29.76 6.05 -29.06
C GLN A 41 -28.90 4.76 -28.97
N SER A 42 -28.87 4.10 -27.82
CA SER A 42 -28.10 2.88 -27.56
C SER A 42 -28.97 1.63 -27.64
N LYS A 43 -30.19 1.71 -28.21
CA LYS A 43 -31.02 0.51 -28.42
C LYS A 43 -30.34 -0.41 -29.45
N PRO A 44 -30.23 -1.72 -29.14
CA PRO A 44 -29.65 -2.70 -30.06
C PRO A 44 -30.37 -2.66 -31.40
N GLU A 45 -29.66 -2.36 -32.47
CA GLU A 45 -30.21 -2.37 -33.83
C GLU A 45 -30.32 -3.80 -34.40
N ASN A 46 -29.70 -4.79 -33.73
CA ASN A 46 -29.63 -6.16 -34.25
C ASN A 46 -29.56 -7.19 -33.13
N GLN A 47 -30.07 -8.42 -33.40
CA GLN A 47 -30.05 -9.57 -32.50
C GLN A 47 -28.63 -10.07 -32.13
N TYR A 48 -27.60 -9.59 -32.82
CA TYR A 48 -26.18 -9.91 -32.61
C TYR A 48 -25.41 -8.76 -31.93
N ASP A 49 -26.10 -7.78 -31.38
CA ASP A 49 -25.44 -6.69 -30.68
C ASP A 49 -24.88 -7.18 -29.34
N THR A 50 -23.56 -7.32 -29.27
CA THR A 50 -22.83 -7.75 -28.09
C THR A 50 -22.60 -6.64 -27.08
N LEU A 51 -22.87 -5.36 -27.42
CA LEU A 51 -22.60 -4.20 -26.57
C LEU A 51 -23.27 -4.29 -25.20
N ALA A 52 -24.54 -4.74 -25.16
CA ALA A 52 -25.27 -4.93 -23.90
C ALA A 52 -24.62 -6.03 -23.03
N LEU A 53 -24.11 -7.10 -23.65
CA LEU A 53 -23.44 -8.20 -22.96
C LEU A 53 -22.08 -7.74 -22.42
N GLU A 54 -21.31 -7.00 -23.21
CA GLU A 54 -20.02 -6.43 -22.80
C GLU A 54 -20.20 -5.44 -21.64
N ALA A 55 -21.21 -4.57 -21.71
CA ALA A 55 -21.55 -3.65 -20.62
C ALA A 55 -21.92 -4.40 -19.34
N ALA A 56 -22.66 -5.51 -19.43
CA ALA A 56 -23.02 -6.32 -18.27
C ALA A 56 -21.77 -6.99 -17.62
N TYR A 57 -20.84 -7.52 -18.42
CA TYR A 57 -19.58 -8.08 -17.92
C TYR A 57 -18.71 -7.01 -17.26
N LEU A 58 -18.62 -5.82 -17.85
CA LEU A 58 -17.88 -4.71 -17.27
C LEU A 58 -18.49 -4.28 -15.93
N ALA A 59 -19.81 -4.12 -15.86
CA ALA A 59 -20.52 -3.77 -14.63
C ALA A 59 -20.30 -4.82 -13.54
N HIS A 60 -20.32 -6.11 -13.89
CA HIS A 60 -20.03 -7.19 -12.95
C HIS A 60 -18.60 -7.11 -12.41
N GLY A 61 -17.60 -6.96 -13.27
CA GLY A 61 -16.20 -6.82 -12.85
C GLY A 61 -15.96 -5.60 -11.95
N GLN A 62 -16.62 -4.48 -12.22
CA GLN A 62 -16.54 -3.30 -11.36
C GLN A 62 -17.21 -3.55 -9.99
N SER A 63 -18.33 -4.26 -9.96
CA SER A 63 -19.01 -4.61 -8.71
C SER A 63 -18.15 -5.53 -7.84
N GLU A 64 -17.46 -6.50 -8.42
CA GLU A 64 -16.50 -7.34 -7.72
C GLU A 64 -15.32 -6.52 -7.17
N ARG A 65 -14.82 -5.55 -7.94
CA ARG A 65 -13.74 -4.64 -7.50
C ARG A 65 -14.17 -3.82 -6.30
N ILE A 66 -15.37 -3.25 -6.32
CA ILE A 66 -15.93 -2.49 -5.20
C ILE A 66 -16.06 -3.37 -3.95
N ALA A 67 -16.60 -4.58 -4.09
CA ALA A 67 -16.73 -5.52 -2.99
C ALA A 67 -15.38 -5.91 -2.39
N GLU A 68 -14.34 -6.05 -3.22
CA GLU A 68 -12.98 -6.34 -2.76
C GLU A 68 -12.39 -5.13 -1.97
N LEU A 69 -12.53 -3.91 -2.47
CA LEU A 69 -12.07 -2.71 -1.79
C LEU A 69 -12.78 -2.51 -0.44
N GLN A 70 -14.10 -2.76 -0.39
CA GLN A 70 -14.88 -2.70 0.86
C GLN A 70 -14.39 -3.74 1.88
N ARG A 71 -14.08 -4.97 1.45
CA ARG A 71 -13.47 -5.99 2.31
C ARG A 71 -12.12 -5.56 2.86
N GLN A 72 -11.28 -4.93 2.04
CA GLN A 72 -10.00 -4.40 2.48
C GLN A 72 -10.17 -3.32 3.54
N VAL A 73 -11.09 -2.37 3.35
CA VAL A 73 -11.42 -1.34 4.35
C VAL A 73 -11.90 -1.98 5.65
N MET A 74 -12.77 -2.98 5.57
CA MET A 74 -13.27 -3.69 6.76
C MET A 74 -12.13 -4.38 7.51
N LEU A 75 -11.27 -5.12 6.82
CA LEU A 75 -10.14 -5.82 7.42
C LEU A 75 -9.17 -4.85 8.09
N LEU A 76 -8.86 -3.73 7.45
CA LEU A 76 -7.95 -2.71 7.99
C LEU A 76 -8.53 -2.02 9.23
N ASN A 77 -9.83 -1.76 9.28
CA ASN A 77 -10.48 -1.17 10.44
C ASN A 77 -10.48 -2.08 11.69
N HIS A 78 -10.40 -3.41 11.48
CA HIS A 78 -10.38 -4.38 12.58
C HIS A 78 -8.98 -4.97 12.82
N PHE A 79 -7.98 -4.52 12.07
CA PHE A 79 -6.62 -5.01 12.22
C PHE A 79 -5.95 -4.39 13.45
N GLU A 80 -5.46 -5.25 14.34
CA GLU A 80 -4.71 -4.82 15.53
C GLU A 80 -3.24 -4.65 15.18
N PHE A 81 -2.75 -3.41 15.30
CA PHE A 81 -1.34 -3.10 15.10
C PHE A 81 -0.58 -3.32 16.40
N LEU A 82 0.46 -4.14 16.33
CA LEU A 82 1.35 -4.39 17.44
C LEU A 82 2.38 -3.25 17.57
N ASP A 83 2.83 -3.02 18.79
CA ASP A 83 4.01 -2.21 19.04
C ASP A 83 5.27 -3.07 18.89
N TYR A 84 6.26 -2.55 18.17
CA TYR A 84 7.50 -3.26 17.89
C TYR A 84 8.66 -2.65 18.69
N SER A 85 9.50 -3.51 19.25
CA SER A 85 10.79 -3.20 19.85
C SER A 85 11.94 -3.62 18.92
N GLU A 86 13.16 -3.27 19.28
CA GLU A 86 14.36 -3.68 18.51
C GLU A 86 14.56 -5.20 18.50
N GLU A 87 14.04 -5.90 19.51
CA GLU A 87 14.09 -7.37 19.62
C GLU A 87 12.88 -8.07 18.98
N SER A 88 11.94 -7.31 18.43
CA SER A 88 10.73 -7.89 17.82
C SER A 88 11.05 -8.48 16.46
N ARG A 89 10.38 -9.59 16.14
CA ARG A 89 10.37 -10.10 14.76
C ARG A 89 9.44 -9.27 13.90
N ILE A 90 9.84 -9.09 12.66
CA ILE A 90 8.97 -8.47 11.64
C ILE A 90 7.79 -9.41 11.36
N THR A 91 6.58 -8.90 11.58
CA THR A 91 5.33 -9.57 11.27
C THR A 91 4.41 -8.66 10.45
N VAL A 92 3.25 -9.17 10.02
CA VAL A 92 2.23 -8.33 9.40
C VAL A 92 1.76 -7.27 10.39
N GLY A 93 1.72 -6.00 9.96
CA GLY A 93 1.48 -4.82 10.80
C GLY A 93 2.75 -4.00 11.06
N ALA A 94 3.94 -4.56 10.82
CA ALA A 94 5.21 -3.86 11.01
C ALA A 94 5.40 -2.77 9.94
N LEU A 95 5.92 -1.64 10.39
CA LEU A 95 6.47 -0.59 9.54
C LEU A 95 8.00 -0.70 9.60
N VAL A 96 8.61 -0.96 8.46
CA VAL A 96 10.04 -1.31 8.35
C VAL A 96 10.73 -0.30 7.44
N CYS A 97 11.86 0.21 7.87
CA CYS A 97 12.75 0.98 7.01
C CYS A 97 13.88 0.07 6.53
N ILE A 98 14.08 0.00 5.23
CA ILE A 98 15.14 -0.77 4.61
C ILE A 98 16.08 0.14 3.82
N GLN A 99 17.35 -0.24 3.80
CA GLN A 99 18.41 0.42 3.04
C GLN A 99 18.98 -0.53 2.01
N GLU A 100 18.99 -0.16 0.72
CA GLU A 100 19.65 -0.95 -0.32
C GLU A 100 21.17 -0.83 -0.18
N LEU A 101 21.86 -1.98 -0.23
CA LEU A 101 23.30 -2.07 -0.18
C LEU A 101 23.86 -2.35 -1.59
N GLU A 102 24.88 -1.62 -1.99
CA GLU A 102 25.60 -1.82 -3.24
C GLU A 102 27.06 -2.18 -2.92
N GLY A 103 27.36 -3.50 -2.83
CA GLY A 103 28.60 -3.99 -2.26
C GLY A 103 28.69 -3.62 -0.77
N ASP A 104 29.80 -3.00 -0.35
CA ASP A 104 30.00 -2.52 1.02
C ASP A 104 29.57 -1.07 1.25
N SER A 105 28.86 -0.47 0.29
CA SER A 105 28.42 0.93 0.36
C SER A 105 26.91 1.06 0.32
N VAL A 106 26.40 2.13 0.95
CA VAL A 106 24.97 2.49 0.95
C VAL A 106 24.64 3.12 -0.40
N ALA A 107 23.77 2.47 -1.20
CA ALA A 107 23.57 2.82 -2.61
C ALA A 107 22.39 3.76 -2.86
N ALA A 108 21.38 3.79 -2.00
CA ALA A 108 20.12 4.46 -2.24
C ALA A 108 19.54 5.10 -0.97
N THR A 109 18.54 5.97 -1.13
CA THR A 109 17.76 6.51 -0.01
C THR A 109 16.98 5.39 0.70
N PRO A 110 16.86 5.45 2.05
CA PRO A 110 16.06 4.51 2.80
C PRO A 110 14.61 4.45 2.30
N GLN A 111 14.01 3.27 2.33
CA GLN A 111 12.65 3.03 1.89
C GLN A 111 11.80 2.53 3.05
N TRP A 112 10.65 3.18 3.25
CA TRP A 112 9.68 2.76 4.24
C TRP A 112 8.65 1.82 3.63
N LEU A 113 8.50 0.65 4.25
CA LEU A 113 7.55 -0.39 3.85
C LEU A 113 6.62 -0.70 5.01
N TRP A 114 5.33 -0.69 4.73
CA TRP A 114 4.34 -1.11 5.70
C TRP A 114 3.75 -2.46 5.30
N LEU A 115 4.02 -3.48 6.11
CA LEU A 115 3.55 -4.84 5.87
C LEU A 115 2.10 -4.96 6.33
N LEU A 116 1.18 -5.13 5.39
CA LEU A 116 -0.24 -5.19 5.67
C LEU A 116 -0.86 -6.51 5.19
N PRO A 117 -2.00 -6.93 5.78
CA PRO A 117 -2.71 -8.12 5.31
C PRO A 117 -3.32 -7.93 3.92
N VAL A 118 -3.68 -6.69 3.57
CA VAL A 118 -4.32 -6.28 2.32
C VAL A 118 -3.82 -4.90 1.87
N ALA A 119 -4.33 -4.40 0.75
CA ALA A 119 -4.04 -3.05 0.22
C ALA A 119 -2.56 -2.77 -0.05
N GLY A 120 -1.81 -3.76 -0.58
CA GLY A 120 -0.45 -3.54 -1.04
C GLY A 120 -0.37 -2.63 -2.26
N GLY A 121 0.80 -1.98 -2.45
CA GLY A 121 1.10 -1.14 -3.60
C GLY A 121 0.59 0.31 -3.49
N LYS A 122 0.12 0.74 -2.32
CA LYS A 122 -0.29 2.13 -2.08
C LYS A 122 0.90 2.94 -1.53
N ALA A 123 0.98 4.20 -1.95
CA ALA A 123 1.94 5.18 -1.46
C ALA A 123 1.24 6.11 -0.46
N LEU A 124 1.84 6.30 0.70
CA LEU A 124 1.32 7.12 1.80
C LEU A 124 2.38 8.13 2.23
N SER A 125 1.96 9.31 2.61
CA SER A 125 2.88 10.33 3.12
C SER A 125 3.25 10.06 4.57
N LEU A 126 4.54 9.97 4.86
CA LEU A 126 5.05 9.81 6.22
C LEU A 126 5.04 11.16 6.93
N ASN A 127 4.09 11.37 7.85
CA ASN A 127 4.16 12.51 8.76
C ASN A 127 4.95 12.12 10.02
N VAL A 128 6.16 12.61 10.12
CA VAL A 128 6.99 12.48 11.31
C VAL A 128 6.70 13.65 12.24
N VAL A 129 6.14 13.37 13.41
CA VAL A 129 5.98 14.39 14.45
C VAL A 129 7.30 14.48 15.21
N ALA A 130 8.02 15.58 15.04
CA ALA A 130 9.20 15.87 15.84
C ALA A 130 8.79 16.09 17.29
N VAL A 131 9.19 15.19 18.19
CA VAL A 131 9.09 15.39 19.64
C VAL A 131 10.34 16.14 20.08
N ASN A 132 10.12 17.33 20.68
CA ASN A 132 11.11 18.21 21.27
C ASN A 132 12.02 18.99 20.30
N GLY A 133 11.58 20.18 19.91
CA GLY A 133 12.33 21.45 19.81
C GLY A 133 13.64 21.54 19.02
N ASP A 134 14.29 20.48 18.71
CA ASP A 134 15.51 20.47 17.93
C ASP A 134 15.20 20.33 16.45
N SER A 135 15.77 21.27 15.68
CA SER A 135 15.62 21.39 14.23
C SER A 135 16.13 20.14 13.51
N PHE A 136 15.34 19.09 13.52
CA PHE A 136 15.45 18.10 12.45
C PHE A 136 15.05 18.81 11.16
N ASN A 137 15.91 18.71 10.17
CA ASN A 137 15.70 19.32 8.87
C ASN A 137 14.34 18.88 8.33
N ARG A 138 13.31 19.71 8.53
CA ARG A 138 11.90 19.47 8.22
C ARG A 138 11.69 19.12 6.75
N ASP A 139 12.64 19.55 5.92
CA ASP A 139 12.51 19.46 4.46
C ASP A 139 12.77 18.05 3.92
N SER A 140 13.58 17.23 4.61
CA SER A 140 13.89 15.88 4.13
C SER A 140 12.95 14.77 4.65
N LEU A 141 12.20 14.99 5.73
CA LEU A 141 11.27 14.01 6.31
C LEU A 141 9.81 14.24 5.90
N ASN A 142 9.45 15.44 5.48
CA ASN A 142 8.12 15.76 4.97
C ASN A 142 7.80 15.12 3.60
N GLU A 143 8.82 14.56 2.92
CA GLU A 143 8.68 13.91 1.62
C GLU A 143 8.88 12.38 1.68
N ALA A 144 9.10 11.80 2.86
CA ALA A 144 9.28 10.37 2.96
C ALA A 144 7.95 9.65 2.65
N GLU A 145 8.01 8.76 1.68
CA GLU A 145 6.90 7.93 1.24
C GLU A 145 6.95 6.57 1.93
N VAL A 146 5.81 6.12 2.45
CA VAL A 146 5.61 4.75 2.92
C VAL A 146 4.90 3.97 1.84
N ARG A 147 5.46 2.84 1.41
CA ARG A 147 4.78 1.92 0.50
C ARG A 147 4.17 0.77 1.27
N THR A 148 2.90 0.51 1.01
CA THR A 148 2.24 -0.67 1.56
C THR A 148 2.62 -1.90 0.75
N ILE A 149 2.95 -3.00 1.42
CA ILE A 149 3.20 -4.29 0.81
C ILE A 149 2.43 -5.38 1.55
N THR A 150 1.97 -6.40 0.84
CA THR A 150 1.33 -7.55 1.46
C THR A 150 2.33 -8.67 1.71
N ALA A 151 2.00 -9.58 2.64
CA ALA A 151 2.84 -10.73 2.99
C ALA A 151 3.22 -11.62 1.78
N LYS A 152 2.45 -11.57 0.69
CA LYS A 152 2.71 -12.31 -0.55
C LYS A 152 3.70 -11.61 -1.49
N ALA A 153 4.09 -10.38 -1.21
CA ALA A 153 5.08 -9.69 -2.04
C ALA A 153 6.47 -10.32 -1.82
N PRO A 154 7.26 -10.52 -2.89
CA PRO A 154 8.57 -11.21 -2.77
C PRO A 154 9.52 -10.59 -1.75
N LEU A 155 9.51 -9.27 -1.60
CA LEU A 155 10.30 -8.57 -0.59
C LEU A 155 9.73 -8.79 0.81
N ALA A 156 8.40 -8.76 0.98
CA ALA A 156 7.76 -9.01 2.27
C ALA A 156 8.04 -10.44 2.78
N GLU A 157 8.02 -11.44 1.89
CA GLU A 157 8.38 -12.83 2.25
C GLU A 157 9.80 -12.96 2.80
N LYS A 158 10.73 -12.11 2.34
CA LYS A 158 12.10 -12.08 2.86
C LYS A 158 12.22 -11.33 4.17
N LEU A 159 11.42 -10.29 4.39
CA LEU A 159 11.43 -9.49 5.61
C LEU A 159 10.72 -10.18 6.79
N LEU A 160 9.66 -10.95 6.51
CA LEU A 160 8.89 -11.62 7.56
C LEU A 160 9.75 -12.58 8.38
N GLY A 161 9.74 -12.39 9.71
CA GLY A 161 10.51 -13.19 10.66
C GLY A 161 11.93 -12.69 10.91
N CYS A 162 12.43 -11.72 10.14
CA CYS A 162 13.71 -11.05 10.38
C CYS A 162 13.64 -10.06 11.55
N TYR A 163 14.78 -9.59 11.98
CA TYR A 163 14.97 -8.63 13.05
C TYR A 163 15.60 -7.33 12.52
N LEU A 164 15.59 -6.31 13.35
CA LEU A 164 16.37 -5.09 13.11
C LEU A 164 17.87 -5.44 12.94
N GLY A 165 18.51 -4.88 11.92
CA GLY A 165 19.91 -5.14 11.56
C GLY A 165 20.14 -6.38 10.68
N ASP A 166 19.10 -7.18 10.41
CA ASP A 166 19.23 -8.31 9.49
C ASP A 166 19.32 -7.82 8.04
N GLU A 167 20.04 -8.59 7.23
CA GLU A 167 20.14 -8.37 5.79
C GLU A 167 19.28 -9.36 5.03
N VAL A 168 18.58 -8.89 4.01
CA VAL A 168 17.76 -9.70 3.13
C VAL A 168 18.19 -9.56 1.69
N VAL A 169 18.06 -10.64 0.93
CA VAL A 169 18.42 -10.67 -0.48
C VAL A 169 17.19 -10.97 -1.34
N LEU A 170 16.92 -10.06 -2.28
CA LEU A 170 15.87 -10.18 -3.26
C LEU A 170 16.46 -10.50 -4.64
N ASN A 171 16.06 -11.64 -5.20
CA ASN A 171 16.46 -12.04 -6.55
C ASN A 171 15.41 -11.57 -7.56
N LEU A 172 15.79 -10.69 -8.48
CA LEU A 172 14.96 -10.13 -9.53
C LEU A 172 15.49 -10.59 -10.91
N GLY A 173 15.19 -11.84 -11.27
CA GLY A 173 15.74 -12.45 -12.48
C GLY A 173 17.27 -12.51 -12.41
N HIS A 174 17.95 -11.73 -13.28
CA HIS A 174 19.42 -11.67 -13.31
C HIS A 174 20.04 -10.66 -12.33
N LYS A 175 19.22 -9.86 -11.64
CA LYS A 175 19.67 -8.86 -10.67
C LYS A 175 19.44 -9.36 -9.26
N LYS A 176 20.41 -9.14 -8.40
CA LYS A 176 20.37 -9.43 -6.98
C LYS A 176 20.44 -8.11 -6.25
N LYS A 177 19.46 -7.84 -5.40
CA LYS A 177 19.44 -6.67 -4.54
C LYS A 177 19.54 -7.12 -3.09
N GLN A 178 20.35 -6.43 -2.32
CA GLN A 178 20.57 -6.70 -0.91
C GLN A 178 20.09 -5.49 -0.11
N PHE A 179 19.37 -5.74 0.97
CA PHE A 179 18.82 -4.70 1.83
C PHE A 179 19.14 -5.00 3.28
N GLU A 180 19.48 -3.97 4.03
CA GLU A 180 19.60 -4.00 5.48
C GLU A 180 18.33 -3.40 6.10
N ILE A 181 17.86 -4.01 7.20
CA ILE A 181 16.73 -3.52 7.98
C ILE A 181 17.25 -2.52 9.01
N ILE A 182 17.03 -1.23 8.78
CA ILE A 182 17.61 -0.16 9.59
C ILE A 182 16.66 0.41 10.64
N GLU A 183 15.34 0.24 10.50
CA GLU A 183 14.35 0.62 11.51
C GLU A 183 13.14 -0.32 11.50
N LEU A 184 12.55 -0.53 12.69
CA LEU A 184 11.34 -1.33 12.94
C LEU A 184 10.43 -0.59 13.91
N LEU A 185 9.16 -0.40 13.46
CA LEU A 185 8.12 0.30 14.21
C LEU A 185 6.79 -0.48 14.20
#